data_9399cd96271377b69ed5fe6e758d0d40
#
_entry.id   9399cd96271377b69ed5fe6e758d0d40
#
_cell.length_a   1.000
_cell.length_b   1.000
_cell.length_c   1.000
_cell.angle_alpha   90.00
_cell.angle_beta   90.00
_cell.angle_gamma   90.00
#
_symmetry.space_group_name_H-M   'P 1'
#
loop_
_entity.id
_entity.type
_entity.pdbx_description
1 polymer ?
#
loop_
_entity_poly.entity_id
_entity_poly.type
_entity_poly.pdbx_seq_one_letter_code
_entity_poly.pdbx_strand_id
1 'polypeptide(L)'
;QTTTPQVATIATAINTESDNSSLNGYRQIAPDKIPGNIYKMLSENWMLITAGNDAGFNMMTASWGGLGHLYNKPVAFCFINPTRHTIKYMDNSDTYTLSFYTETYRDVLNYCGSHSGKDTDKVAGSGLTPLTTPTGSKAFSEAWMIIECRKMVAQPFNPEAIFNPEAKDKWGKTPHKMFIGEIINVWVK
;
A
#
# COMPACT_ATOMS: atom_id res chain seq x y z
N GLN A 1 -14.11 40.92 48.14
CA GLN A 1 -14.71 39.67 47.65
C GLN A 1 -13.97 39.26 46.37
N THR A 2 -13.07 38.31 46.50
CA THR A 2 -12.28 37.75 45.43
C THR A 2 -13.00 36.52 44.89
N THR A 3 -13.47 36.58 43.66
CA THR A 3 -14.04 35.44 42.92
C THR A 3 -12.92 34.67 42.21
N THR A 4 -12.70 33.44 42.61
CA THR A 4 -11.80 32.46 41.99
C THR A 4 -12.47 31.92 40.73
N PRO A 5 -11.80 31.83 39.57
CA PRO A 5 -12.39 31.23 38.38
C PRO A 5 -12.37 29.69 38.56
N GLN A 6 -13.51 29.08 38.38
CA GLN A 6 -13.69 27.62 38.31
C GLN A 6 -13.09 27.11 36.99
N VAL A 7 -12.07 26.27 37.09
CA VAL A 7 -11.52 25.53 35.94
C VAL A 7 -12.51 24.42 35.58
N ALA A 8 -13.17 24.56 34.44
CA ALA A 8 -14.00 23.51 33.91
C ALA A 8 -13.11 22.33 33.42
N THR A 9 -13.22 21.21 34.05
CA THR A 9 -12.60 19.95 33.61
C THR A 9 -13.34 19.48 32.36
N ILE A 10 -12.69 19.59 31.22
CA ILE A 10 -13.18 18.99 29.97
C ILE A 10 -12.91 17.48 30.10
N ALA A 11 -13.94 16.72 30.42
CA ALA A 11 -13.92 15.27 30.32
C ALA A 11 -13.83 14.94 28.81
N THR A 12 -12.66 14.53 28.38
CA THR A 12 -12.47 13.94 27.04
C THR A 12 -13.25 12.63 27.01
N ALA A 13 -14.37 12.61 26.31
CA ALA A 13 -15.08 11.39 26.00
C ALA A 13 -14.14 10.53 25.16
N ILE A 14 -13.61 9.47 25.75
CA ILE A 14 -12.91 8.42 25.01
C ILE A 14 -14.01 7.71 24.21
N ASN A 15 -14.11 8.05 22.93
CA ASN A 15 -14.91 7.30 21.98
C ASN A 15 -14.22 5.93 21.84
N THR A 16 -14.75 4.93 22.52
CA THR A 16 -14.47 3.53 22.23
C THR A 16 -15.21 3.14 20.97
N GLU A 17 -14.76 3.65 19.80
CA GLU A 17 -15.01 2.96 18.58
C GLU A 17 -14.32 1.60 18.69
N SER A 18 -15.08 0.53 18.58
CA SER A 18 -14.57 -0.84 18.56
C SER A 18 -13.42 -0.89 17.56
N ASP A 19 -12.23 -1.22 18.03
CA ASP A 19 -10.98 -1.22 17.27
C ASP A 19 -11.05 -2.30 16.17
N ASN A 20 -11.67 -1.94 15.04
CA ASN A 20 -11.88 -2.81 13.90
C ASN A 20 -10.63 -2.86 12.99
N SER A 21 -9.45 -2.54 13.55
CA SER A 21 -8.17 -2.46 12.85
C SER A 21 -7.26 -3.68 13.09
N SER A 22 -7.72 -4.68 13.86
CA SER A 22 -6.93 -5.87 14.16
C SER A 22 -6.84 -6.82 12.95
N LEU A 23 -5.65 -7.36 12.72
CA LEU A 23 -5.38 -8.38 11.72
C LEU A 23 -4.72 -9.59 12.38
N ASN A 24 -5.36 -10.76 12.28
CA ASN A 24 -4.89 -11.97 12.97
C ASN A 24 -3.45 -12.34 12.57
N GLY A 25 -2.61 -12.59 13.57
CA GLY A 25 -1.20 -12.92 13.38
C GLY A 25 -0.29 -11.70 13.20
N TYR A 26 -0.83 -10.49 13.32
CA TYR A 26 -0.08 -9.24 13.18
C TYR A 26 -0.28 -8.32 14.37
N ARG A 27 0.72 -7.48 14.62
CA ARG A 27 0.65 -6.35 15.55
C ARG A 27 0.52 -5.06 14.75
N GLN A 28 -0.46 -4.24 15.08
CA GLN A 28 -0.60 -2.92 14.47
C GLN A 28 0.44 -1.96 15.03
N ILE A 29 1.01 -1.12 14.17
CA ILE A 29 1.91 -0.03 14.53
C ILE A 29 1.48 1.27 13.88
N ALA A 30 1.90 2.40 14.46
CA ALA A 30 1.74 3.70 13.82
C ALA A 30 2.67 3.83 12.61
N PRO A 31 2.30 4.62 11.57
CA PRO A 31 3.12 4.79 10.37
C PRO A 31 4.55 5.30 10.64
N ASP A 32 4.73 6.15 11.65
CA ASP A 32 6.05 6.67 12.07
C ASP A 32 6.93 5.63 12.77
N LYS A 33 6.40 4.44 13.04
CA LYS A 33 7.11 3.30 13.62
C LYS A 33 7.49 2.22 12.59
N ILE A 34 7.26 2.47 11.31
CA ILE A 34 7.70 1.55 10.25
C ILE A 34 9.22 1.35 10.35
N PRO A 35 9.69 0.12 10.55
CA PRO A 35 11.10 -0.15 10.73
C PRO A 35 11.84 -0.21 9.40
N GLY A 36 13.15 0.00 9.45
CA GLY A 36 14.05 -0.23 8.33
C GLY A 36 14.33 0.99 7.48
N ASN A 37 15.02 0.75 6.37
CA ASN A 37 15.38 1.77 5.40
C ASN A 37 14.46 1.63 4.17
N ILE A 38 13.59 2.60 3.95
CA ILE A 38 12.59 2.52 2.87
C ILE A 38 13.23 2.42 1.48
N TYR A 39 14.40 3.03 1.25
CA TYR A 39 15.08 2.92 -0.03
C TYR A 39 15.49 1.48 -0.32
N LYS A 40 16.10 0.80 0.65
CA LYS A 40 16.47 -0.61 0.52
C LYS A 40 15.26 -1.53 0.43
N MET A 41 14.23 -1.25 1.22
CA MET A 41 12.97 -2.00 1.17
C MET A 41 12.34 -1.97 -0.21
N LEU A 42 12.42 -0.84 -0.91
CA LEU A 42 11.88 -0.70 -2.26
C LEU A 42 12.86 -1.19 -3.33
N SER A 43 14.12 -0.73 -3.32
CA SER A 43 15.07 -1.01 -4.39
C SER A 43 15.62 -2.43 -4.38
N GLU A 44 15.77 -3.02 -3.19
CA GLU A 44 16.40 -4.33 -3.02
C GLU A 44 15.39 -5.43 -2.63
N ASN A 45 14.51 -5.16 -1.66
CA ASN A 45 13.57 -6.17 -1.16
C ASN A 45 12.30 -6.26 -1.99
N TRP A 46 11.84 -5.14 -2.57
CA TRP A 46 10.60 -4.99 -3.32
C TRP A 46 9.35 -5.15 -2.45
N MET A 47 8.19 -4.91 -3.06
CA MET A 47 6.87 -5.06 -2.42
C MET A 47 5.89 -5.72 -3.38
N LEU A 48 4.79 -6.25 -2.84
CA LEU A 48 3.58 -6.52 -3.61
C LEU A 48 2.59 -5.37 -3.46
N ILE A 49 2.08 -4.87 -4.58
CA ILE A 49 0.88 -4.05 -4.63
C ILE A 49 -0.29 -5.00 -4.84
N THR A 50 -1.25 -4.99 -3.92
CA THR A 50 -2.46 -5.81 -4.04
C THR A 50 -3.69 -4.93 -3.99
N ALA A 51 -4.58 -5.07 -4.96
CA ALA A 51 -5.82 -4.31 -5.07
C ALA A 51 -6.98 -5.21 -5.47
N GLY A 52 -8.18 -4.81 -5.07
CA GLY A 52 -9.40 -5.59 -5.21
C GLY A 52 -9.92 -6.08 -3.86
N ASN A 53 -10.88 -6.99 -3.91
CA ASN A 53 -11.57 -7.54 -2.75
C ASN A 53 -11.93 -9.01 -2.97
N ASP A 54 -12.81 -9.57 -2.15
CA ASP A 54 -13.24 -10.97 -2.27
C ASP A 54 -13.94 -11.30 -3.60
N ALA A 55 -14.53 -10.33 -4.29
CA ALA A 55 -15.12 -10.53 -5.62
C ALA A 55 -14.06 -10.66 -6.73
N GLY A 56 -12.84 -10.19 -6.49
CA GLY A 56 -11.72 -10.28 -7.41
C GLY A 56 -10.60 -9.33 -7.03
N PHE A 57 -9.38 -9.81 -7.12
CA PHE A 57 -8.18 -9.03 -6.81
C PHE A 57 -6.99 -9.49 -7.64
N ASN A 58 -5.96 -8.67 -7.68
CA ASN A 58 -4.69 -9.02 -8.27
C ASN A 58 -3.54 -8.40 -7.50
N MET A 59 -2.36 -8.97 -7.64
CA MET A 59 -1.12 -8.44 -7.06
C MET A 59 -0.03 -8.35 -8.12
N MET A 60 0.89 -7.43 -7.92
CA MET A 60 2.08 -7.27 -8.74
C MET A 60 3.28 -6.86 -7.90
N THR A 61 4.45 -7.32 -8.28
CA THR A 61 5.70 -6.87 -7.67
C THR A 61 6.07 -5.48 -8.18
N ALA A 62 6.49 -4.62 -7.26
CA ALA A 62 6.95 -3.27 -7.56
C ALA A 62 8.13 -2.90 -6.65
N SER A 63 9.01 -2.04 -7.19
CA SER A 63 10.14 -1.47 -6.44
C SER A 63 10.11 0.05 -6.41
N TRP A 64 9.19 0.68 -7.13
CA TRP A 64 9.08 2.13 -7.21
C TRP A 64 7.97 2.64 -6.33
N GLY A 65 8.29 3.63 -5.53
CA GLY A 65 7.37 4.22 -4.59
C GLY A 65 8.07 4.95 -3.46
N GLY A 66 7.37 5.15 -2.38
CA GLY A 66 7.89 5.81 -1.20
C GLY A 66 6.85 6.01 -0.12
N LEU A 67 7.31 6.54 1.00
CA LEU A 67 6.49 6.99 2.12
C LEU A 67 6.69 8.49 2.30
N GLY A 68 5.66 9.20 2.69
CA GLY A 68 5.74 10.64 2.86
C GLY A 68 4.59 11.22 3.64
N HIS A 69 4.38 12.52 3.47
CA HIS A 69 3.34 13.29 4.15
C HIS A 69 2.64 14.18 3.13
N LEU A 70 1.32 14.08 3.03
CA LEU A 70 0.50 14.87 2.10
C LEU A 70 -0.87 15.14 2.71
N TYR A 71 -1.39 16.37 2.58
CA TYR A 71 -2.67 16.80 3.14
C TYR A 71 -2.81 16.49 4.64
N ASN A 72 -1.71 16.69 5.39
CA ASN A 72 -1.59 16.40 6.82
C ASN A 72 -1.84 14.93 7.17
N LYS A 73 -1.53 14.00 6.26
CA LYS A 73 -1.67 12.56 6.43
C LYS A 73 -0.36 11.83 6.12
N PRO A 74 -0.05 10.77 6.84
CA PRO A 74 0.99 9.84 6.41
C PRO A 74 0.53 9.15 5.13
N VAL A 75 1.38 9.13 4.11
CA VAL A 75 1.04 8.56 2.81
C VAL A 75 2.09 7.57 2.33
N ALA A 76 1.65 6.62 1.53
CA ALA A 76 2.49 5.82 0.67
C ALA A 76 2.14 6.13 -0.78
N PHE A 77 3.13 6.08 -1.67
CA PHE A 77 2.90 6.24 -3.09
C PHE A 77 3.58 5.12 -3.87
N CYS A 78 2.94 4.74 -4.95
CA CYS A 78 3.42 3.72 -5.87
C CYS A 78 3.09 4.11 -7.32
N PHE A 79 3.73 3.42 -8.26
CA PHE A 79 3.62 3.70 -9.68
C PHE A 79 3.27 2.41 -10.41
N ILE A 80 2.24 2.43 -11.23
CA ILE A 80 1.79 1.26 -11.99
C ILE A 80 1.80 1.60 -13.48
N ASN A 81 2.51 0.78 -14.25
CA ASN A 81 2.44 0.87 -15.70
C ASN A 81 1.02 0.47 -16.17
N PRO A 82 0.37 1.23 -17.05
CA PRO A 82 -0.98 0.94 -17.54
C PRO A 82 -1.13 -0.45 -18.19
N THR A 83 -0.05 -1.06 -18.64
CA THR A 83 -0.07 -2.42 -19.20
C THR A 83 -0.23 -3.52 -18.16
N ARG A 84 -0.04 -3.21 -16.87
CA ARG A 84 -0.17 -4.19 -15.79
C ARG A 84 -1.64 -4.45 -15.47
N HIS A 85 -1.99 -5.73 -15.35
CA HIS A 85 -3.37 -6.15 -15.06
C HIS A 85 -3.91 -5.59 -13.73
N THR A 86 -3.06 -5.35 -12.76
CA THR A 86 -3.42 -4.78 -11.46
C THR A 86 -4.04 -3.39 -11.56
N ILE A 87 -3.76 -2.63 -12.65
CA ILE A 87 -4.25 -1.24 -12.80
C ILE A 87 -5.78 -1.16 -12.71
N LYS A 88 -6.50 -2.10 -13.29
CA LYS A 88 -7.97 -2.10 -13.27
C LYS A 88 -8.54 -2.26 -11.86
N TYR A 89 -7.86 -3.04 -11.01
CA TYR A 89 -8.24 -3.21 -9.62
C TYR A 89 -7.92 -1.98 -8.79
N MET A 90 -6.75 -1.36 -9.02
CA MET A 90 -6.39 -0.10 -8.38
C MET A 90 -7.35 1.03 -8.73
N ASP A 91 -7.77 1.13 -9.99
CA ASP A 91 -8.72 2.16 -10.42
C ASP A 91 -10.10 2.00 -9.79
N ASN A 92 -10.52 0.77 -9.56
CA ASN A 92 -11.86 0.45 -9.04
C ASN A 92 -11.93 0.19 -7.53
N SER A 93 -10.81 0.35 -6.80
CA SER A 93 -10.76 0.14 -5.35
C SER A 93 -10.50 1.44 -4.62
N ASP A 94 -11.17 1.66 -3.49
CA ASP A 94 -10.87 2.79 -2.59
C ASP A 94 -9.63 2.52 -1.75
N THR A 95 -9.39 1.25 -1.42
CA THR A 95 -8.28 0.81 -0.59
C THR A 95 -7.43 -0.25 -1.30
N TYR A 96 -6.18 -0.33 -0.92
CA TYR A 96 -5.21 -1.30 -1.43
C TYR A 96 -4.12 -1.56 -0.40
N THR A 97 -3.30 -2.57 -0.63
CA THR A 97 -2.19 -2.88 0.27
C THR A 97 -0.84 -2.89 -0.45
N LEU A 98 0.17 -2.48 0.30
CA LEU A 98 1.58 -2.66 -0.03
C LEU A 98 2.18 -3.61 1.01
N SER A 99 2.73 -4.72 0.58
CA SER A 99 3.22 -5.74 1.50
C SER A 99 4.66 -6.13 1.20
N PHE A 100 5.40 -6.44 2.27
CA PHE A 100 6.84 -6.68 2.25
C PHE A 100 7.13 -8.07 2.81
N TYR A 101 8.14 -8.71 2.23
CA TYR A 101 8.49 -10.11 2.49
C TYR A 101 9.96 -10.25 2.83
N THR A 102 10.33 -11.32 3.52
CA THR A 102 11.73 -11.69 3.71
C THR A 102 12.33 -12.25 2.43
N GLU A 103 13.64 -12.34 2.36
CA GLU A 103 14.38 -12.85 1.18
C GLU A 103 13.96 -14.26 0.77
N THR A 104 13.44 -15.05 1.69
CA THR A 104 12.87 -16.39 1.41
C THR A 104 11.80 -16.37 0.31
N TYR A 105 11.11 -15.24 0.15
CA TYR A 105 10.05 -15.07 -0.85
C TYR A 105 10.51 -14.38 -2.14
N ARG A 106 11.81 -14.25 -2.38
CA ARG A 106 12.35 -13.60 -3.60
C ARG A 106 11.81 -14.22 -4.88
N ASP A 107 11.78 -15.53 -4.98
CA ASP A 107 11.26 -16.23 -6.17
C ASP A 107 9.77 -16.01 -6.35
N VAL A 108 9.01 -15.91 -5.26
CA VAL A 108 7.58 -15.57 -5.28
C VAL A 108 7.37 -14.15 -5.82
N LEU A 109 8.17 -13.18 -5.39
CA LEU A 109 8.12 -11.81 -5.89
C LEU A 109 8.50 -11.75 -7.38
N ASN A 110 9.52 -12.48 -7.81
CA ASN A 110 9.88 -12.63 -9.22
C ASN A 110 8.71 -13.19 -10.04
N TYR A 111 8.06 -14.23 -9.54
CA TYR A 111 6.90 -14.83 -10.18
C TYR A 111 5.75 -13.83 -10.31
N CYS A 112 5.37 -13.16 -9.23
CA CYS A 112 4.29 -12.17 -9.25
C CYS A 112 4.59 -10.97 -10.15
N GLY A 113 5.86 -10.63 -10.35
CA GLY A 113 6.32 -9.55 -11.22
C GLY A 113 6.35 -9.90 -12.70
N SER A 114 6.61 -11.16 -13.05
CA SER A 114 6.79 -11.64 -14.42
C SER A 114 5.54 -12.23 -15.06
N HIS A 115 4.53 -12.62 -14.28
CA HIS A 115 3.27 -13.18 -14.76
C HIS A 115 2.14 -12.15 -14.70
N SER A 116 1.22 -12.23 -15.67
CA SER A 116 0.02 -11.40 -15.68
C SER A 116 -1.17 -12.15 -15.07
N GLY A 117 -1.88 -11.52 -14.15
CA GLY A 117 -3.13 -12.05 -13.61
C GLY A 117 -4.26 -12.13 -14.63
N LYS A 118 -4.06 -11.58 -15.85
CA LYS A 118 -4.97 -11.76 -16.96
C LYS A 118 -4.97 -13.20 -17.50
N ASP A 119 -3.80 -13.81 -17.49
CA ASP A 119 -3.57 -15.10 -18.14
C ASP A 119 -3.26 -16.22 -17.14
N THR A 120 -3.00 -15.89 -15.89
CA THR A 120 -2.49 -16.82 -14.88
C THR A 120 -3.14 -16.55 -13.52
N ASP A 121 -3.53 -17.63 -12.84
CA ASP A 121 -3.88 -17.56 -11.41
C ASP A 121 -2.61 -17.40 -10.57
N LYS A 122 -2.28 -16.16 -10.24
CA LYS A 122 -1.07 -15.82 -9.51
C LYS A 122 -1.11 -16.24 -8.04
N VAL A 123 -2.29 -16.39 -7.46
CA VAL A 123 -2.43 -16.92 -6.10
C VAL A 123 -2.02 -18.38 -6.07
N ALA A 124 -2.61 -19.20 -6.95
CA ALA A 124 -2.25 -20.61 -7.05
C ALA A 124 -0.78 -20.80 -7.43
N GLY A 125 -0.29 -20.03 -8.41
CA GLY A 125 1.09 -20.16 -8.90
C GLY A 125 2.15 -19.66 -7.92
N SER A 126 1.84 -18.68 -7.08
CA SER A 126 2.78 -18.16 -6.08
C SER A 126 2.82 -18.96 -4.78
N GLY A 127 1.74 -19.68 -4.49
CA GLY A 127 1.58 -20.38 -3.21
C GLY A 127 1.31 -19.46 -2.02
N LEU A 128 1.09 -18.16 -2.26
CA LEU A 128 0.75 -17.21 -1.20
C LEU A 128 -0.67 -17.45 -0.68
N THR A 129 -0.86 -17.23 0.62
CA THR A 129 -2.14 -17.41 1.32
C THR A 129 -2.86 -16.06 1.44
N PRO A 130 -3.97 -15.83 0.71
CA PRO A 130 -4.72 -14.60 0.79
C PRO A 130 -5.31 -14.39 2.18
N LEU A 131 -5.31 -13.14 2.63
CA LEU A 131 -6.06 -12.68 3.78
C LEU A 131 -6.85 -11.42 3.42
N THR A 132 -7.90 -11.15 4.18
CA THR A 132 -8.75 -9.97 4.00
C THR A 132 -8.52 -9.02 5.18
N THR A 133 -8.25 -7.76 4.87
CA THR A 133 -8.08 -6.71 5.87
C THR A 133 -9.43 -6.23 6.40
N PRO A 134 -9.47 -5.47 7.52
CA PRO A 134 -10.73 -4.91 8.04
C PRO A 134 -11.50 -4.02 7.05
N THR A 135 -10.85 -3.39 6.09
CA THR A 135 -11.53 -2.60 5.04
C THR A 135 -12.01 -3.44 3.85
N GLY A 136 -11.72 -4.73 3.82
CA GLY A 136 -12.03 -5.62 2.71
C GLY A 136 -10.96 -5.70 1.63
N SER A 137 -9.82 -5.04 1.81
CA SER A 137 -8.66 -5.19 0.93
C SER A 137 -8.04 -6.58 1.07
N LYS A 138 -7.26 -6.98 0.09
CA LYS A 138 -6.52 -8.25 0.10
C LYS A 138 -5.04 -8.03 0.39
N ALA A 139 -4.46 -8.96 1.09
CA ALA A 139 -3.02 -9.09 1.31
C ALA A 139 -2.68 -10.59 1.45
N PHE A 140 -1.47 -10.91 1.91
CA PHE A 140 -1.03 -12.30 2.04
C PHE A 140 -0.35 -12.53 3.39
N SER A 141 -0.66 -13.67 4.01
CA SER A 141 -0.22 -13.98 5.36
C SER A 141 1.29 -14.21 5.50
N GLU A 142 2.01 -14.37 4.41
CA GLU A 142 3.47 -14.53 4.40
C GLU A 142 4.23 -13.21 4.55
N ALA A 143 3.56 -12.07 4.36
CA ALA A 143 4.17 -10.75 4.55
C ALA A 143 4.61 -10.54 6.01
N TRP A 144 5.81 -9.96 6.20
CA TRP A 144 6.23 -9.53 7.53
C TRP A 144 5.69 -8.14 7.89
N MET A 145 5.35 -7.32 6.86
CA MET A 145 4.70 -6.03 7.02
C MET A 145 3.66 -5.82 5.92
N ILE A 146 2.51 -5.31 6.32
CA ILE A 146 1.42 -4.90 5.43
C ILE A 146 1.07 -3.46 5.72
N ILE A 147 1.11 -2.61 4.70
CA ILE A 147 0.65 -1.23 4.73
C ILE A 147 -0.67 -1.17 3.97
N GLU A 148 -1.74 -0.81 4.64
CA GLU A 148 -3.04 -0.59 4.02
C GLU A 148 -3.24 0.89 3.76
N CYS A 149 -3.63 1.21 2.53
CA CYS A 149 -3.78 2.57 2.05
C CYS A 149 -5.20 2.85 1.57
N ARG A 150 -5.68 4.07 1.83
CA ARG A 150 -6.88 4.62 1.20
C ARG A 150 -6.45 5.59 0.11
N LYS A 151 -6.90 5.35 -1.10
CA LYS A 151 -6.55 6.15 -2.28
C LYS A 151 -6.97 7.62 -2.09
N MET A 152 -6.02 8.54 -2.25
CA MET A 152 -6.24 9.98 -2.16
C MET A 152 -6.04 10.67 -3.51
N VAL A 153 -5.01 10.27 -4.25
CA VAL A 153 -4.67 10.83 -5.56
C VAL A 153 -4.34 9.69 -6.51
N ALA A 154 -4.85 9.76 -7.71
CA ALA A 154 -4.51 8.87 -8.81
C ALA A 154 -4.32 9.72 -10.08
N GLN A 155 -3.10 9.76 -10.61
CA GLN A 155 -2.72 10.63 -11.70
C GLN A 155 -1.74 9.94 -12.64
N PRO A 156 -2.05 9.76 -13.94
CA PRO A 156 -1.05 9.35 -14.91
C PRO A 156 -0.03 10.49 -15.12
N PHE A 157 1.24 10.14 -15.30
CA PHE A 157 2.23 11.14 -15.67
C PHE A 157 1.93 11.73 -17.05
N ASN A 158 2.06 13.04 -17.16
CA ASN A 158 2.12 13.71 -18.45
C ASN A 158 3.52 13.45 -19.04
N PRO A 159 3.64 12.89 -20.26
CA PRO A 159 4.94 12.67 -20.91
C PRO A 159 5.80 13.93 -20.98
N GLU A 160 5.18 15.09 -21.18
CA GLU A 160 5.90 16.37 -21.24
C GLU A 160 6.42 16.83 -19.86
N ALA A 161 5.92 16.27 -18.77
CA ALA A 161 6.44 16.51 -17.42
C ALA A 161 7.59 15.57 -17.04
N ILE A 162 8.01 14.66 -17.93
CA ILE A 162 9.17 13.80 -17.71
C ILE A 162 10.41 14.51 -18.27
N PHE A 163 11.20 15.10 -17.39
CA PHE A 163 12.39 15.86 -17.75
C PHE A 163 13.65 15.00 -17.89
N ASN A 164 13.67 13.80 -17.28
CA ASN A 164 14.76 12.86 -17.48
C ASN A 164 14.68 12.25 -18.89
N PRO A 165 15.67 12.48 -19.78
CA PRO A 165 15.59 12.05 -21.18
C PRO A 165 15.49 10.52 -21.34
N GLU A 166 16.25 9.76 -20.56
CA GLU A 166 16.22 8.30 -20.60
C GLU A 166 14.85 7.75 -20.17
N ALA A 167 14.28 8.30 -19.09
CA ALA A 167 12.96 7.92 -18.61
C ALA A 167 11.87 8.30 -19.62
N LYS A 168 11.97 9.48 -20.25
CA LYS A 168 11.04 9.93 -21.27
C LYS A 168 11.07 9.02 -22.50
N ASP A 169 12.26 8.65 -22.98
CA ASP A 169 12.43 7.75 -24.11
C ASP A 169 11.84 6.36 -23.81
N LYS A 170 12.14 5.81 -22.65
CA LYS A 170 11.74 4.45 -22.28
C LYS A 170 10.27 4.32 -21.91
N TRP A 171 9.71 5.28 -21.21
CA TRP A 171 8.35 5.18 -20.63
C TRP A 171 7.38 6.28 -21.07
N GLY A 172 7.83 7.28 -21.82
CA GLY A 172 6.98 8.40 -22.25
C GLY A 172 5.78 8.00 -23.11
N LYS A 173 5.85 6.87 -23.82
CA LYS A 173 4.73 6.36 -24.65
C LYS A 173 3.65 5.66 -23.80
N THR A 174 4.04 5.09 -22.67
CA THR A 174 3.16 4.41 -21.72
C THR A 174 3.47 4.88 -20.31
N PRO A 175 3.19 6.15 -19.99
CA PRO A 175 3.60 6.73 -18.73
C PRO A 175 2.89 6.02 -17.56
N HIS A 176 3.63 5.84 -16.47
CA HIS A 176 3.10 5.26 -15.26
C HIS A 176 2.00 6.12 -14.65
N LYS A 177 1.04 5.48 -14.01
CA LYS A 177 0.07 6.13 -13.17
C LYS A 177 0.56 6.11 -11.73
N MET A 178 0.62 7.28 -11.11
CA MET A 178 0.96 7.46 -9.70
C MET A 178 -0.30 7.30 -8.86
N PHE A 179 -0.18 6.55 -7.77
CA PHE A 179 -1.20 6.45 -6.73
C PHE A 179 -0.60 6.90 -5.42
N ILE A 180 -1.26 7.84 -4.76
CA ILE A 180 -0.93 8.28 -3.41
C ILE A 180 -2.10 7.88 -2.52
N GLY A 181 -1.83 7.15 -1.46
CA GLY A 181 -2.82 6.72 -0.49
C GLY A 181 -2.46 7.12 0.93
N GLU A 182 -3.46 7.54 1.70
CA GLU A 182 -3.32 7.66 3.15
C GLU A 182 -3.01 6.29 3.74
N ILE A 183 -1.98 6.21 4.57
CA ILE A 183 -1.69 5.02 5.34
C ILE A 183 -2.70 4.94 6.48
N ILE A 184 -3.65 4.01 6.38
CA ILE A 184 -4.72 3.84 7.37
C ILE A 184 -4.40 2.76 8.40
N ASN A 185 -3.60 1.75 8.02
CA ASN A 185 -3.13 0.70 8.91
C ASN A 185 -1.73 0.24 8.50
N VAL A 186 -0.92 -0.09 9.48
CA VAL A 186 0.35 -0.80 9.30
C VAL A 186 0.38 -1.98 10.25
N TRP A 187 0.60 -3.17 9.73
CA TRP A 187 0.70 -4.40 10.52
C TRP A 187 2.06 -5.06 10.29
N VAL A 188 2.65 -5.52 11.38
CA VAL A 188 3.93 -6.24 11.38
C VAL A 188 3.82 -7.55 12.19
N LYS A 189 4.62 -8.53 11.83
CA LYS A 189 4.80 -9.76 12.61
C LYS A 189 5.80 -9.58 13.72
#